data_014dc704ae51810c3aae30624fc30a37
#
_entry.id   014dc704ae51810c3aae30624fc30a37
#
_cell.length_a   1.000
_cell.length_b   1.000
_cell.length_c   1.000
_cell.angle_alpha   90.00
_cell.angle_beta   90.00
_cell.angle_gamma   90.00
#
_symmetry.space_group_name_H-M   'P 1'
#
loop_
_entity.id
_entity.type
_entity.pdbx_description
1 polymer ?
#
loop_
_entity_poly.entity_id
_entity_poly.type
_entity_poly.pdbx_seq_one_letter_code
_entity_poly.pdbx_strand_id
1 'polypeptide(L)'
;MNKEANGRAIKGVYTIVVVKGTVYPEFRNNNNNTKKQKPLTFKPLGADRSAHTTVVMLPPELSPSANVLRTCRGVVSRSVHVTIDSSVLSSFAASLSKSSSAIQWDESSWHFTSSTSSENTALYVLTLDALNFCFWPSSKSQLQYEHLATALTKLAEESESTPDSFIFCPEKLASLTPQSLASLVDPLLPVPLPDVAERTRLLNELGIGLITFFGGSALSLIAKADRSADKLAFLIAQTFSGFRDSCVDPSTGRQVFFYKRAQIAVADLWAAFNHSSPCDFTDISSITTFADYRIPQLLRQLKVISYSKTLSHKIDEGVELEAGSVEELEIRAATVVVVDRLVAEVKDLGRDEMTAVSMDWCLWQTGEKMEKEGGIKRHHKVKTIFY
;
A
#
# COMPACT_ATOMS: atom_id res chain seq x y z
N MET A 1 -48.54 -0.90 17.67
CA MET A 1 -47.81 -2.15 17.96
C MET A 1 -46.46 -2.04 17.27
N ASN A 2 -45.48 -1.60 18.03
CA ASN A 2 -44.09 -1.45 17.59
C ASN A 2 -43.41 -2.82 17.61
N LYS A 3 -42.72 -3.19 16.53
CA LYS A 3 -41.74 -4.26 16.52
C LYS A 3 -40.35 -3.62 16.33
N GLU A 4 -39.63 -3.57 17.44
CA GLU A 4 -38.22 -3.25 17.47
C GLU A 4 -37.42 -4.36 16.78
N ALA A 5 -36.58 -3.97 15.81
CA ALA A 5 -35.60 -4.85 15.22
C ALA A 5 -34.28 -4.74 16.03
N ASN A 6 -34.03 -5.74 16.87
CA ASN A 6 -32.76 -5.89 17.60
C ASN A 6 -31.66 -6.35 16.62
N GLY A 7 -30.82 -5.42 16.21
CA GLY A 7 -29.56 -5.72 15.55
C GLY A 7 -28.52 -6.18 16.59
N ARG A 8 -28.21 -7.49 16.63
CA ARG A 8 -27.09 -8.02 17.42
C ARG A 8 -25.77 -7.71 16.71
N ALA A 9 -24.98 -6.82 17.28
CA ALA A 9 -23.59 -6.64 16.92
C ALA A 9 -22.78 -7.90 17.25
N ILE A 10 -22.11 -8.47 16.26
CA ILE A 10 -21.23 -9.62 16.45
C ILE A 10 -19.89 -9.07 16.96
N LYS A 11 -19.60 -9.28 18.25
CA LYS A 11 -18.29 -9.02 18.85
C LYS A 11 -17.36 -10.17 18.48
N GLY A 12 -16.46 -9.98 17.51
CA GLY A 12 -15.37 -10.89 17.21
C GLY A 12 -14.13 -10.51 18.02
N VAL A 13 -13.57 -11.46 18.77
CA VAL A 13 -12.24 -11.31 19.40
C VAL A 13 -11.22 -11.95 18.48
N TYR A 14 -10.23 -11.17 18.05
CA TYR A 14 -9.13 -11.66 17.23
C TYR A 14 -7.90 -11.86 18.10
N THR A 15 -7.33 -13.05 18.08
CA THR A 15 -6.05 -13.36 18.74
C THR A 15 -4.96 -13.46 17.66
N ILE A 16 -3.89 -12.72 17.84
CA ILE A 16 -2.73 -12.77 16.96
C ILE A 16 -1.62 -13.55 17.68
N VAL A 17 -1.15 -14.64 17.08
CA VAL A 17 -0.04 -15.42 17.59
C VAL A 17 1.23 -15.03 16.83
N VAL A 18 2.25 -14.60 17.56
CA VAL A 18 3.58 -14.27 16.99
C VAL A 18 4.54 -15.42 17.29
N VAL A 19 5.08 -16.05 16.24
CA VAL A 19 6.14 -17.05 16.37
C VAL A 19 7.36 -16.58 15.57
N LYS A 20 8.47 -16.32 16.26
CA LYS A 20 9.76 -15.87 15.67
C LYS A 20 9.64 -14.65 14.73
N GLY A 21 8.91 -13.60 15.16
CA GLY A 21 8.76 -12.38 14.36
C GLY A 21 7.73 -12.45 13.24
N THR A 22 7.10 -13.58 13.01
CA THR A 22 6.02 -13.75 12.04
C THR A 22 4.68 -13.79 12.75
N VAL A 23 3.72 -12.97 12.29
CA VAL A 23 2.39 -12.81 12.89
C VAL A 23 1.39 -13.67 12.14
N TYR A 24 0.66 -14.52 12.84
CA TYR A 24 -0.42 -15.34 12.27
C TYR A 24 -1.76 -14.92 12.89
N PRO A 25 -2.79 -14.58 12.09
CA PRO A 25 -4.13 -14.31 12.61
C PRO A 25 -4.86 -15.61 12.92
N GLU A 26 -5.38 -15.75 14.13
CA GLU A 26 -6.29 -16.84 14.52
C GLU A 26 -7.74 -16.38 14.39
N PHE A 27 -8.51 -16.97 13.50
CA PHE A 27 -9.96 -16.74 13.37
C PHE A 27 -10.73 -17.73 14.22
N ARG A 28 -11.35 -17.28 15.29
CA ARG A 28 -12.35 -18.08 16.04
C ARG A 28 -13.74 -17.69 15.60
N ASN A 29 -14.41 -18.59 14.92
CA ASN A 29 -15.84 -18.44 14.59
C ASN A 29 -16.67 -19.08 15.70
N ASN A 30 -17.45 -18.28 16.43
CA ASN A 30 -18.30 -18.72 17.53
C ASN A 30 -19.67 -19.25 17.04
N ASN A 31 -19.69 -20.04 15.98
CA ASN A 31 -20.88 -20.81 15.63
C ASN A 31 -20.62 -22.29 15.90
N ASN A 32 -21.26 -22.78 16.97
CA ASN A 32 -21.31 -24.19 17.34
C ASN A 32 -21.92 -25.03 16.23
N ASN A 33 -21.10 -25.63 15.37
CA ASN A 33 -21.36 -26.89 14.72
C ASN A 33 -20.04 -27.52 14.31
N THR A 34 -19.58 -28.45 15.14
CA THR A 34 -18.28 -29.10 15.03
C THR A 34 -18.38 -30.37 14.21
N LYS A 35 -17.74 -30.38 13.02
CA LYS A 35 -17.10 -31.60 12.53
C LYS A 35 -15.58 -31.45 12.75
N LYS A 36 -15.04 -32.29 13.62
CA LYS A 36 -13.63 -32.29 14.01
C LYS A 36 -12.74 -32.61 12.81
N GLN A 37 -12.01 -31.61 12.32
CA GLN A 37 -10.78 -31.83 11.56
C GLN A 37 -9.60 -31.85 12.54
N LYS A 38 -8.74 -32.88 12.43
CA LYS A 38 -7.54 -33.04 13.27
C LYS A 38 -6.56 -31.90 12.93
N PRO A 39 -5.95 -31.24 13.92
CA PRO A 39 -4.93 -30.23 13.67
C PRO A 39 -3.65 -30.91 13.15
N LEU A 40 -3.07 -30.31 12.10
CA LEU A 40 -1.72 -30.61 11.64
C LEU A 40 -0.72 -30.10 12.69
N THR A 41 -0.07 -31.00 13.40
CA THR A 41 0.98 -30.67 14.37
C THR A 41 2.33 -30.58 13.64
N PHE A 42 2.86 -29.36 13.54
CA PHE A 42 4.27 -29.14 13.21
C PHE A 42 5.10 -29.19 14.50
N LYS A 43 6.16 -29.99 14.53
CA LYS A 43 7.14 -29.99 15.64
C LYS A 43 8.00 -28.74 15.57
N PRO A 44 8.11 -27.93 16.64
CA PRO A 44 8.98 -26.77 16.66
C PRO A 44 10.44 -27.18 16.91
N LEU A 45 11.36 -26.62 16.14
CA LEU A 45 12.79 -26.61 16.46
C LEU A 45 13.05 -25.45 17.44
N GLY A 46 13.35 -25.82 18.71
CA GLY A 46 13.97 -24.96 19.71
C GLY A 46 13.19 -23.72 20.14
N ALA A 47 12.44 -23.82 21.24
CA ALA A 47 11.72 -22.68 21.84
C ALA A 47 12.63 -21.90 22.80
N ASP A 48 12.88 -20.62 22.52
CA ASP A 48 13.31 -19.63 23.49
C ASP A 48 12.08 -18.96 24.12
N ARG A 49 12.02 -18.96 25.49
CA ARG A 49 10.83 -18.60 26.28
C ARG A 49 10.71 -17.11 26.63
N SER A 50 11.38 -16.21 25.92
CA SER A 50 11.40 -14.76 26.26
C SER A 50 10.68 -13.84 25.27
N ALA A 51 9.78 -14.33 24.44
CA ALA A 51 9.01 -13.46 23.54
C ALA A 51 7.82 -12.83 24.26
N HIS A 52 7.90 -11.54 24.58
CA HIS A 52 6.76 -10.74 25.02
C HIS A 52 5.79 -10.55 23.85
N THR A 53 4.56 -11.05 24.00
CA THR A 53 3.48 -10.86 23.02
C THR A 53 2.86 -9.48 23.22
N THR A 54 3.13 -8.53 22.34
CA THR A 54 2.40 -7.25 22.31
C THR A 54 1.16 -7.43 21.44
N VAL A 55 0.00 -7.53 22.07
CA VAL A 55 -1.29 -7.55 21.37
C VAL A 55 -1.66 -6.11 21.03
N VAL A 56 -1.51 -5.72 19.77
CA VAL A 56 -2.03 -4.45 19.28
C VAL A 56 -3.50 -4.65 18.93
N MET A 57 -4.39 -4.26 19.84
CA MET A 57 -5.83 -4.23 19.57
C MET A 57 -6.15 -2.97 18.80
N LEU A 58 -6.55 -3.10 17.52
CA LEU A 58 -7.21 -2.03 16.80
C LEU A 58 -8.62 -1.84 17.39
N PRO A 59 -9.08 -0.58 17.59
CA PRO A 59 -10.47 -0.36 18.00
C PRO A 59 -11.40 -0.95 16.94
N PRO A 60 -12.41 -1.74 17.34
CA PRO A 60 -13.28 -2.47 16.40
C PRO A 60 -14.24 -1.56 15.60
N GLU A 61 -14.16 -0.24 15.76
CA GLU A 61 -15.20 0.69 15.33
C GLU A 61 -14.84 1.58 14.12
N LEU A 62 -13.59 1.54 13.63
CA LEU A 62 -13.18 2.37 12.51
C LEU A 62 -12.59 1.53 11.39
N SER A 63 -12.96 1.85 10.14
CA SER A 63 -12.36 1.29 8.95
C SER A 63 -10.86 1.61 8.88
N PRO A 64 -10.03 0.80 8.20
CA PRO A 64 -8.61 1.09 8.00
C PRO A 64 -8.36 2.48 7.44
N SER A 65 -9.06 2.86 6.39
CA SER A 65 -8.91 4.17 5.75
C SER A 65 -9.32 5.33 6.66
N ALA A 66 -10.42 5.16 7.43
CA ALA A 66 -10.80 6.13 8.45
C ALA A 66 -9.75 6.26 9.57
N ASN A 67 -9.08 5.16 9.93
CA ASN A 67 -7.95 5.19 10.86
C ASN A 67 -6.74 5.94 10.29
N VAL A 68 -6.41 5.75 9.02
CA VAL A 68 -5.35 6.50 8.33
C VAL A 68 -5.63 7.99 8.45
N LEU A 69 -6.79 8.44 7.98
CA LEU A 69 -7.13 9.86 7.98
C LEU A 69 -7.18 10.47 9.39
N ARG A 70 -7.80 9.77 10.35
CA ARG A 70 -7.90 10.21 11.75
C ARG A 70 -6.52 10.36 12.40
N THR A 71 -5.62 9.39 12.21
CA THR A 71 -4.30 9.43 12.84
C THR A 71 -3.40 10.47 12.18
N CYS A 72 -3.46 10.61 10.84
CA CYS A 72 -2.73 11.65 10.10
C CYS A 72 -3.20 13.07 10.48
N ARG A 73 -4.50 13.33 10.61
CA ARG A 73 -5.02 14.60 11.12
C ARG A 73 -4.50 14.88 12.53
N GLY A 74 -4.39 13.86 13.38
CA GLY A 74 -3.79 13.98 14.71
C GLY A 74 -2.30 14.36 14.66
N VAL A 75 -1.51 13.86 13.73
CA VAL A 75 -0.11 14.26 13.52
C VAL A 75 -0.06 15.72 13.02
N VAL A 76 -0.80 16.06 11.97
CA VAL A 76 -0.80 17.39 11.37
C VAL A 76 -1.19 18.50 12.38
N SER A 77 -2.12 18.21 13.29
CA SER A 77 -2.54 19.20 14.32
C SER A 77 -1.42 19.59 15.30
N ARG A 78 -0.32 18.84 15.33
CA ARG A 78 0.84 19.06 16.21
C ARG A 78 2.14 19.26 15.44
N SER A 79 2.06 19.30 14.11
CA SER A 79 3.23 19.35 13.23
C SER A 79 4.07 20.60 13.51
N VAL A 80 5.39 20.40 13.60
CA VAL A 80 6.39 21.46 13.81
C VAL A 80 7.37 21.57 12.64
N HIS A 81 7.47 20.53 11.82
CA HIS A 81 8.38 20.48 10.68
C HIS A 81 7.69 20.71 9.35
N VAL A 82 6.38 20.43 9.25
CA VAL A 82 5.60 20.54 8.01
C VAL A 82 4.40 21.45 8.23
N THR A 83 4.22 22.42 7.35
CA THR A 83 3.09 23.36 7.37
C THR A 83 2.30 23.25 6.08
N ILE A 84 0.98 23.23 6.15
CA ILE A 84 0.06 23.26 5.01
C ILE A 84 -0.42 24.69 4.78
N ASP A 85 -0.21 25.21 3.56
CA ASP A 85 -0.75 26.53 3.16
C ASP A 85 -2.14 26.34 2.56
N SER A 86 -3.16 26.71 3.32
CA SER A 86 -4.56 26.55 2.91
C SER A 86 -4.93 27.44 1.71
N SER A 87 -4.32 28.61 1.55
CA SER A 87 -4.62 29.49 0.43
C SER A 87 -4.06 28.97 -0.88
N VAL A 88 -2.84 28.45 -0.84
CA VAL A 88 -2.21 27.78 -1.99
C VAL A 88 -2.95 26.50 -2.33
N LEU A 89 -3.37 25.72 -1.32
CA LEU A 89 -4.16 24.49 -1.51
C LEU A 89 -5.46 24.78 -2.28
N SER A 90 -6.25 25.78 -1.81
CA SER A 90 -7.51 26.14 -2.49
C SER A 90 -7.29 26.68 -3.91
N SER A 91 -6.22 27.45 -4.13
CA SER A 91 -5.85 27.91 -5.48
C SER A 91 -5.47 26.74 -6.39
N PHE A 92 -4.77 25.74 -5.85
CA PHE A 92 -4.39 24.54 -6.57
C PHE A 92 -5.63 23.66 -6.89
N ALA A 93 -6.55 23.47 -5.93
CA ALA A 93 -7.81 22.79 -6.15
C ALA A 93 -8.61 23.44 -7.29
N ALA A 94 -8.70 24.77 -7.34
CA ALA A 94 -9.34 25.51 -8.40
C ALA A 94 -8.67 25.34 -9.78
N SER A 95 -7.37 25.08 -9.83
CA SER A 95 -6.67 24.74 -11.07
C SER A 95 -6.96 23.32 -11.52
N LEU A 96 -6.99 22.37 -10.60
CA LEU A 96 -7.29 20.96 -10.87
C LEU A 96 -8.73 20.77 -11.34
N SER A 97 -9.69 21.52 -10.79
CA SER A 97 -11.11 21.42 -11.19
C SER A 97 -11.34 21.80 -12.66
N LYS A 98 -10.46 22.64 -13.23
CA LYS A 98 -10.51 23.08 -14.63
C LYS A 98 -9.82 22.12 -15.60
N SER A 99 -9.02 21.18 -15.09
CA SER A 99 -8.33 20.20 -15.92
C SER A 99 -9.33 19.14 -16.38
N SER A 100 -9.45 18.96 -17.70
CA SER A 100 -10.38 17.98 -18.31
C SER A 100 -9.75 16.61 -18.55
N SER A 101 -8.48 16.41 -18.16
CA SER A 101 -7.78 15.16 -18.41
C SER A 101 -8.41 14.02 -17.59
N ALA A 102 -8.94 13.03 -18.31
CA ALA A 102 -9.24 11.73 -17.70
C ALA A 102 -7.92 11.11 -17.25
N ILE A 103 -7.81 10.79 -15.96
CA ILE A 103 -6.63 10.16 -15.41
C ILE A 103 -6.78 8.67 -15.66
N GLN A 104 -5.84 8.08 -16.39
CA GLN A 104 -5.79 6.64 -16.63
C GLN A 104 -4.70 6.02 -15.74
N TRP A 105 -4.99 4.86 -15.22
CA TRP A 105 -4.06 4.09 -14.38
C TRP A 105 -2.82 3.66 -15.17
N ASP A 106 -2.96 3.27 -16.43
CA ASP A 106 -1.89 2.71 -17.25
C ASP A 106 -1.84 3.37 -18.64
N GLU A 107 -1.54 4.68 -18.65
CA GLU A 107 -1.35 5.43 -19.92
C GLU A 107 -0.14 4.91 -20.73
N SER A 108 0.81 4.25 -20.08
CA SER A 108 2.09 3.84 -20.68
C SER A 108 2.17 2.34 -20.96
N SER A 109 1.11 1.58 -20.69
CA SER A 109 1.05 0.11 -20.88
C SER A 109 2.20 -0.63 -20.18
N TRP A 110 2.54 -0.20 -18.96
CA TRP A 110 3.59 -0.85 -18.16
C TRP A 110 3.09 -2.10 -17.43
N HIS A 111 1.76 -2.25 -17.32
CA HIS A 111 1.16 -3.25 -16.47
C HIS A 111 0.61 -4.42 -17.28
N PHE A 112 0.72 -5.59 -16.68
CA PHE A 112 0.16 -6.81 -17.24
C PHE A 112 -1.31 -6.98 -16.87
N THR A 113 -2.12 -7.27 -17.86
CA THR A 113 -3.49 -7.73 -17.69
C THR A 113 -3.69 -8.98 -18.54
N SER A 114 -3.97 -10.11 -17.89
CA SER A 114 -4.23 -11.35 -18.59
C SER A 114 -5.56 -11.32 -19.34
N SER A 115 -5.55 -11.74 -20.59
CA SER A 115 -6.78 -11.91 -21.38
C SER A 115 -7.49 -13.24 -21.10
N THR A 116 -6.83 -14.17 -20.39
CA THR A 116 -7.30 -15.53 -20.19
C THR A 116 -7.56 -15.90 -18.74
N SER A 117 -6.94 -15.19 -17.78
CA SER A 117 -6.95 -15.53 -16.36
C SER A 117 -7.02 -14.32 -15.44
N SER A 118 -8.19 -14.07 -14.86
CA SER A 118 -8.33 -13.07 -13.79
C SER A 118 -7.42 -13.33 -12.59
N GLU A 119 -7.13 -14.59 -12.28
CA GLU A 119 -6.18 -14.98 -11.24
C GLU A 119 -4.77 -14.47 -11.54
N ASN A 120 -4.28 -14.63 -12.79
CA ASN A 120 -2.96 -14.16 -13.19
C ASN A 120 -2.84 -12.64 -13.09
N THR A 121 -3.87 -11.89 -13.51
CA THR A 121 -3.93 -10.44 -13.33
C THR A 121 -3.82 -10.05 -11.85
N ALA A 122 -4.61 -10.68 -10.98
CA ALA A 122 -4.60 -10.39 -9.56
C ALA A 122 -3.26 -10.75 -8.88
N LEU A 123 -2.66 -11.89 -9.24
CA LEU A 123 -1.35 -12.31 -8.75
C LEU A 123 -0.23 -11.37 -9.20
N TYR A 124 -0.28 -10.91 -10.46
CA TYR A 124 0.66 -9.90 -10.96
C TYR A 124 0.59 -8.61 -10.15
N VAL A 125 -0.60 -8.04 -9.97
CA VAL A 125 -0.77 -6.78 -9.22
C VAL A 125 -0.27 -6.92 -7.79
N LEU A 126 -0.66 -7.98 -7.07
CA LEU A 126 -0.20 -8.22 -5.70
C LEU A 126 1.33 -8.41 -5.63
N THR A 127 1.94 -9.06 -6.64
CA THR A 127 3.40 -9.24 -6.72
C THR A 127 4.11 -7.92 -6.96
N LEU A 128 3.62 -7.10 -7.89
CA LEU A 128 4.16 -5.78 -8.17
C LEU A 128 4.13 -4.90 -6.93
N ASP A 129 2.98 -4.84 -6.24
CA ASP A 129 2.83 -4.01 -5.04
C ASP A 129 3.55 -4.56 -3.81
N ALA A 130 3.83 -5.86 -3.75
CA ALA A 130 4.75 -6.41 -2.76
C ALA A 130 6.20 -5.93 -2.97
N LEU A 131 6.55 -5.51 -4.18
CA LEU A 131 7.89 -5.02 -4.53
C LEU A 131 7.96 -3.49 -4.73
N ASN A 132 6.84 -2.78 -4.70
CA ASN A 132 6.73 -1.34 -4.99
C ASN A 132 7.18 -0.49 -3.79
N PHE A 133 8.50 -0.47 -3.52
CA PHE A 133 9.10 0.34 -2.46
C PHE A 133 10.58 0.65 -2.75
N CYS A 134 11.11 1.72 -2.16
CA CYS A 134 12.51 2.07 -2.06
C CYS A 134 13.32 1.85 -3.36
N PHE A 135 13.05 2.68 -4.39
CA PHE A 135 13.76 2.61 -5.68
C PHE A 135 15.10 3.33 -5.70
N TRP A 136 15.49 3.97 -4.60
CA TRP A 136 16.67 4.86 -4.51
C TRP A 136 17.80 4.40 -3.56
N PRO A 137 17.99 3.12 -3.20
CA PRO A 137 18.90 2.70 -2.11
C PRO A 137 20.38 3.04 -2.36
N SER A 138 20.72 3.56 -3.53
CA SER A 138 22.03 4.16 -3.77
C SER A 138 21.90 5.45 -4.60
N SER A 139 22.81 6.40 -4.37
CA SER A 139 22.90 7.64 -5.17
C SER A 139 23.18 7.39 -6.66
N LYS A 140 23.55 6.18 -7.04
CA LYS A 140 23.83 5.75 -8.41
C LYS A 140 22.70 4.93 -9.02
N SER A 141 21.65 4.59 -8.26
CA SER A 141 20.54 3.81 -8.79
C SER A 141 19.70 4.66 -9.73
N GLN A 142 19.51 4.17 -10.93
CA GLN A 142 18.58 4.72 -11.92
C GLN A 142 17.29 3.90 -11.97
N LEU A 143 17.05 3.04 -10.99
CA LEU A 143 15.83 2.24 -10.91
C LEU A 143 14.64 3.15 -10.59
N GLN A 144 13.59 3.00 -11.37
CA GLN A 144 12.29 3.66 -11.19
C GLN A 144 11.19 2.60 -11.17
N TYR A 145 10.00 2.98 -10.72
CA TYR A 145 8.82 2.13 -10.72
C TYR A 145 8.54 1.50 -12.09
N GLU A 146 8.61 2.31 -13.16
CA GLU A 146 8.38 1.88 -14.54
C GLU A 146 9.30 0.71 -14.97
N HIS A 147 10.55 0.72 -14.54
CA HIS A 147 11.49 -0.36 -14.85
C HIS A 147 11.07 -1.67 -14.20
N LEU A 148 10.64 -1.63 -12.93
CA LEU A 148 10.16 -2.81 -12.23
C LEU A 148 8.86 -3.33 -12.84
N ALA A 149 7.87 -2.45 -13.06
CA ALA A 149 6.58 -2.82 -13.64
C ALA A 149 6.76 -3.49 -14.99
N THR A 150 7.55 -2.87 -15.91
CA THR A 150 7.85 -3.43 -17.24
C THR A 150 8.57 -4.79 -17.16
N ALA A 151 9.53 -4.94 -16.24
CA ALA A 151 10.25 -6.20 -16.06
C ALA A 151 9.29 -7.33 -15.60
N LEU A 152 8.42 -7.05 -14.64
CA LEU A 152 7.44 -8.02 -14.14
C LEU A 152 6.36 -8.33 -15.19
N THR A 153 5.94 -7.33 -15.99
CA THR A 153 5.01 -7.53 -17.11
C THR A 153 5.59 -8.51 -18.12
N LYS A 154 6.85 -8.31 -18.53
CA LYS A 154 7.52 -9.22 -19.46
C LYS A 154 7.57 -10.64 -18.91
N LEU A 155 7.92 -10.83 -17.63
CA LEU A 155 7.93 -12.15 -17.00
C LEU A 155 6.54 -12.78 -16.94
N ALA A 156 5.49 -11.98 -16.70
CA ALA A 156 4.11 -12.44 -16.70
C ALA A 156 3.67 -12.93 -18.08
N GLU A 157 3.90 -12.13 -19.14
CA GLU A 157 3.56 -12.46 -20.52
C GLU A 157 4.27 -13.73 -21.01
N GLU A 158 5.59 -13.82 -20.77
CA GLU A 158 6.39 -14.98 -21.15
C GLU A 158 5.92 -16.26 -20.45
N SER A 159 5.52 -16.17 -19.17
CA SER A 159 5.09 -17.32 -18.40
C SER A 159 3.62 -17.69 -18.61
N GLU A 160 2.75 -16.79 -19.05
CA GLU A 160 1.34 -17.10 -19.31
C GLU A 160 1.13 -18.00 -20.51
N SER A 161 2.05 -17.97 -21.47
CA SER A 161 1.98 -18.81 -22.68
C SER A 161 2.20 -20.30 -22.42
N THR A 162 2.58 -20.70 -21.19
CA THR A 162 2.83 -22.11 -20.81
C THR A 162 1.87 -22.55 -19.70
N PRO A 163 1.00 -23.57 -19.92
CA PRO A 163 -0.17 -23.86 -19.08
C PRO A 163 0.07 -24.11 -17.58
N ASP A 164 1.24 -24.56 -17.16
CA ASP A 164 1.52 -24.91 -15.75
C ASP A 164 2.57 -23.98 -15.10
N SER A 165 2.77 -22.79 -15.62
CA SER A 165 3.99 -22.09 -15.29
C SER A 165 3.89 -20.60 -15.01
N PHE A 166 2.71 -20.04 -14.69
CA PHE A 166 2.65 -18.64 -14.33
C PHE A 166 3.67 -18.31 -13.23
N ILE A 167 4.57 -17.37 -13.53
CA ILE A 167 5.76 -17.15 -12.69
C ILE A 167 5.40 -16.67 -11.28
N PHE A 168 4.27 -15.97 -11.14
CA PHE A 168 3.82 -15.40 -9.87
C PHE A 168 2.78 -16.25 -9.15
N CYS A 169 2.64 -17.55 -9.50
CA CYS A 169 1.78 -18.45 -8.72
C CYS A 169 2.30 -18.57 -7.27
N PRO A 170 1.41 -18.73 -6.28
CA PRO A 170 1.77 -18.69 -4.87
C PRO A 170 2.85 -19.69 -4.46
N GLU A 171 2.88 -20.88 -5.07
CA GLU A 171 3.87 -21.92 -4.79
C GLU A 171 5.28 -21.51 -5.22
N LYS A 172 5.41 -20.86 -6.39
CA LYS A 172 6.68 -20.34 -6.87
C LYS A 172 7.12 -19.16 -6.01
N LEU A 173 6.22 -18.20 -5.74
CA LEU A 173 6.52 -17.09 -4.84
C LEU A 173 7.00 -17.57 -3.48
N ALA A 174 6.34 -18.57 -2.87
CA ALA A 174 6.69 -19.13 -1.57
C ALA A 174 8.07 -19.79 -1.52
N SER A 175 8.60 -20.24 -2.66
CA SER A 175 9.86 -20.97 -2.77
C SER A 175 11.03 -20.16 -3.34
N LEU A 176 10.82 -18.88 -3.66
CA LEU A 176 11.88 -18.02 -4.22
C LEU A 176 13.07 -17.90 -3.24
N THR A 177 14.27 -17.87 -3.82
CA THR A 177 15.50 -17.49 -3.13
C THR A 177 15.98 -16.12 -3.66
N PRO A 178 16.81 -15.38 -2.91
CA PRO A 178 17.38 -14.12 -3.42
C PRO A 178 18.12 -14.29 -4.77
N GLN A 179 18.81 -15.41 -4.92
CA GLN A 179 19.53 -15.73 -6.16
C GLN A 179 18.56 -15.98 -7.33
N SER A 180 17.47 -16.74 -7.09
CA SER A 180 16.49 -17.01 -8.14
C SER A 180 15.72 -15.74 -8.54
N LEU A 181 15.35 -14.89 -7.58
CA LEU A 181 14.71 -13.61 -7.87
C LEU A 181 15.63 -12.69 -8.68
N ALA A 182 16.89 -12.53 -8.25
CA ALA A 182 17.89 -11.73 -8.99
C ALA A 182 18.08 -12.26 -10.41
N SER A 183 18.23 -13.57 -10.58
CA SER A 183 18.41 -14.19 -11.90
C SER A 183 17.22 -13.95 -12.85
N LEU A 184 16.01 -13.83 -12.31
CA LEU A 184 14.81 -13.55 -13.10
C LEU A 184 14.69 -12.07 -13.49
N VAL A 185 14.99 -11.16 -12.57
CA VAL A 185 14.61 -9.75 -12.71
C VAL A 185 15.78 -8.88 -13.15
N ASP A 186 17.00 -9.09 -12.64
CA ASP A 186 18.18 -8.25 -12.94
C ASP A 186 18.49 -8.11 -14.44
N PRO A 187 18.35 -9.15 -15.29
CA PRO A 187 18.58 -9.01 -16.73
C PRO A 187 17.63 -8.04 -17.44
N LEU A 188 16.51 -7.72 -16.80
CA LEU A 188 15.45 -6.85 -17.34
C LEU A 188 15.50 -5.42 -16.77
N LEU A 189 16.37 -5.18 -15.79
CA LEU A 189 16.49 -3.89 -15.10
C LEU A 189 17.75 -3.12 -15.53
N PRO A 190 17.74 -1.77 -15.46
CA PRO A 190 18.92 -0.97 -15.77
C PRO A 190 20.06 -1.15 -14.74
N VAL A 191 19.73 -1.58 -13.53
CA VAL A 191 20.66 -1.90 -12.44
C VAL A 191 20.12 -3.08 -11.65
N PRO A 192 20.95 -3.87 -10.94
CA PRO A 192 20.49 -4.98 -10.12
C PRO A 192 19.42 -4.54 -9.12
N LEU A 193 18.43 -5.41 -8.89
CA LEU A 193 17.32 -5.14 -7.97
C LEU A 193 17.85 -4.89 -6.54
N PRO A 194 17.64 -3.69 -5.99
CA PRO A 194 18.11 -3.39 -4.64
C PRO A 194 17.35 -4.19 -3.58
N ASP A 195 18.00 -4.39 -2.43
CA ASP A 195 17.41 -5.10 -1.28
C ASP A 195 16.73 -6.45 -1.65
N VAL A 196 17.36 -7.19 -2.58
CA VAL A 196 16.81 -8.43 -3.15
C VAL A 196 16.41 -9.45 -2.10
N ALA A 197 17.15 -9.57 -0.99
CA ALA A 197 16.84 -10.50 0.10
C ALA A 197 15.51 -10.14 0.78
N GLU A 198 15.28 -8.86 1.04
CA GLU A 198 14.03 -8.40 1.65
C GLU A 198 12.84 -8.49 0.67
N ARG A 199 13.04 -8.15 -0.59
CA ARG A 199 12.03 -8.33 -1.64
C ARG A 199 11.63 -9.80 -1.79
N THR A 200 12.61 -10.71 -1.76
CA THR A 200 12.36 -12.16 -1.76
C THR A 200 11.54 -12.58 -0.55
N ARG A 201 11.90 -12.11 0.65
CA ARG A 201 11.15 -12.39 1.88
C ARG A 201 9.68 -11.96 1.76
N LEU A 202 9.42 -10.79 1.19
CA LEU A 202 8.06 -10.27 0.99
C LEU A 202 7.27 -11.08 -0.03
N LEU A 203 7.90 -11.54 -1.11
CA LEU A 203 7.26 -12.45 -2.08
C LEU A 203 6.98 -13.82 -1.46
N ASN A 204 7.90 -14.37 -0.67
CA ASN A 204 7.64 -15.62 0.06
C ASN A 204 6.46 -15.45 1.03
N GLU A 205 6.40 -14.32 1.76
CA GLU A 205 5.28 -13.99 2.64
C GLU A 205 3.95 -13.96 1.87
N LEU A 206 3.93 -13.31 0.69
CA LEU A 206 2.75 -13.25 -0.17
C LEU A 206 2.31 -14.66 -0.61
N GLY A 207 3.22 -15.47 -1.15
CA GLY A 207 2.93 -16.83 -1.58
C GLY A 207 2.43 -17.73 -0.45
N ILE A 208 3.15 -17.75 0.69
CA ILE A 208 2.78 -18.53 1.87
C ILE A 208 1.41 -18.09 2.42
N GLY A 209 1.16 -16.78 2.50
CA GLY A 209 -0.11 -16.26 3.00
C GLY A 209 -1.29 -16.60 2.09
N LEU A 210 -1.12 -16.51 0.76
CA LEU A 210 -2.15 -16.92 -0.19
C LEU A 210 -2.45 -18.42 -0.07
N ILE A 211 -1.44 -19.28 0.01
CA ILE A 211 -1.62 -20.73 0.19
C ILE A 211 -2.35 -21.02 1.52
N THR A 212 -1.88 -20.41 2.61
CA THR A 212 -2.34 -20.76 3.96
C THR A 212 -3.78 -20.29 4.23
N PHE A 213 -4.13 -19.07 3.79
CA PHE A 213 -5.39 -18.44 4.20
C PHE A 213 -6.43 -18.33 3.09
N PHE A 214 -6.00 -18.49 1.83
CA PHE A 214 -6.87 -18.27 0.66
C PHE A 214 -6.84 -19.44 -0.35
N GLY A 215 -6.30 -20.59 0.04
CA GLY A 215 -6.26 -21.79 -0.80
C GLY A 215 -5.40 -21.64 -2.06
N GLY A 216 -4.38 -20.79 -2.02
CA GLY A 216 -3.49 -20.50 -3.14
C GLY A 216 -4.10 -19.57 -4.20
N SER A 217 -5.12 -18.77 -3.87
CA SER A 217 -5.81 -17.92 -4.85
C SER A 217 -5.90 -16.47 -4.40
N ALA A 218 -5.48 -15.55 -5.26
CA ALA A 218 -5.65 -14.12 -5.10
C ALA A 218 -7.13 -13.71 -5.23
N LEU A 219 -7.88 -14.35 -6.14
CA LEU A 219 -9.32 -14.11 -6.26
C LEU A 219 -10.09 -14.53 -5.00
N SER A 220 -9.63 -15.58 -4.29
CA SER A 220 -10.20 -15.96 -3.00
C SER A 220 -9.96 -14.91 -1.91
N LEU A 221 -8.82 -14.21 -1.91
CA LEU A 221 -8.56 -13.07 -1.05
C LEU A 221 -9.51 -11.92 -1.40
N ILE A 222 -9.63 -11.56 -2.68
CA ILE A 222 -10.52 -10.49 -3.17
C ILE A 222 -11.98 -10.78 -2.80
N ALA A 223 -12.44 -12.01 -3.04
CA ALA A 223 -13.82 -12.42 -2.74
C ALA A 223 -14.18 -12.28 -1.25
N LYS A 224 -13.21 -12.48 -0.33
CA LYS A 224 -13.44 -12.26 1.11
C LYS A 224 -13.70 -10.81 1.49
N ALA A 225 -13.33 -9.87 0.66
CA ALA A 225 -13.59 -8.46 0.86
C ALA A 225 -15.05 -8.08 0.58
N ASP A 226 -15.81 -8.92 -0.14
CA ASP A 226 -17.23 -8.69 -0.42
C ASP A 226 -17.48 -7.33 -1.06
N ARG A 227 -16.73 -7.00 -2.12
CA ARG A 227 -16.78 -5.75 -2.90
C ARG A 227 -16.45 -4.47 -2.09
N SER A 228 -15.78 -4.61 -0.93
CA SER A 228 -15.31 -3.47 -0.15
C SER A 228 -13.79 -3.28 -0.34
N ALA A 229 -13.40 -2.13 -0.89
CA ALA A 229 -12.02 -1.70 -1.05
C ALA A 229 -11.32 -1.57 0.33
N ASP A 230 -11.98 -0.95 1.27
CA ASP A 230 -11.46 -0.76 2.64
C ASP A 230 -11.22 -2.09 3.35
N LYS A 231 -12.16 -3.04 3.22
CA LYS A 231 -12.01 -4.38 3.79
C LYS A 231 -10.89 -5.18 3.10
N LEU A 232 -10.70 -5.02 1.78
CA LEU A 232 -9.59 -5.67 1.07
C LEU A 232 -8.24 -5.12 1.55
N ALA A 233 -8.10 -3.80 1.64
CA ALA A 233 -6.89 -3.16 2.17
C ALA A 233 -6.57 -3.65 3.59
N PHE A 234 -7.59 -3.82 4.44
CA PHE A 234 -7.43 -4.38 5.77
C PHE A 234 -6.97 -5.85 5.73
N LEU A 235 -7.60 -6.70 4.92
CA LEU A 235 -7.23 -8.11 4.79
C LEU A 235 -5.79 -8.27 4.31
N ILE A 236 -5.38 -7.48 3.31
CA ILE A 236 -3.99 -7.45 2.81
C ILE A 236 -3.03 -7.04 3.94
N ALA A 237 -3.28 -5.91 4.62
CA ALA A 237 -2.41 -5.42 5.69
C ALA A 237 -2.36 -6.36 6.91
N GLN A 238 -3.44 -7.09 7.21
CA GLN A 238 -3.46 -8.06 8.30
C GLN A 238 -2.74 -9.36 7.94
N THR A 239 -2.87 -9.81 6.72
CA THR A 239 -2.29 -11.09 6.27
C THR A 239 -0.79 -10.96 5.99
N PHE A 240 -0.37 -9.87 5.35
CA PHE A 240 0.99 -9.69 4.87
C PHE A 240 1.68 -8.55 5.62
N SER A 241 2.71 -8.86 6.40
CA SER A 241 3.40 -7.86 7.26
C SER A 241 4.04 -6.75 6.44
N GLY A 242 4.49 -7.04 5.22
CA GLY A 242 5.05 -6.07 4.30
C GLY A 242 4.06 -4.98 3.86
N PHE A 243 2.76 -5.22 3.95
CA PHE A 243 1.72 -4.25 3.66
C PHE A 243 1.18 -3.51 4.90
N ARG A 244 1.67 -3.86 6.10
CA ARG A 244 1.20 -3.30 7.39
C ARG A 244 1.92 -2.00 7.73
N ASP A 245 1.85 -1.04 6.85
CA ASP A 245 2.49 0.26 6.96
C ASP A 245 1.87 1.10 8.09
N SER A 246 2.53 1.08 9.22
CA SER A 246 2.16 1.83 10.42
C SER A 246 3.36 2.00 11.35
N CYS A 247 3.33 3.04 12.19
CA CYS A 247 4.39 3.29 13.16
C CYS A 247 3.82 3.91 14.44
N VAL A 248 4.65 4.01 15.45
CA VAL A 248 4.33 4.73 16.69
C VAL A 248 4.91 6.14 16.58
N ASP A 249 4.08 7.16 16.72
CA ASP A 249 4.51 8.55 16.78
C ASP A 249 5.43 8.74 18.00
N PRO A 250 6.72 9.09 17.81
CA PRO A 250 7.67 9.24 18.91
C PRO A 250 7.29 10.36 19.91
N SER A 251 6.52 11.35 19.44
CA SER A 251 6.12 12.50 20.25
C SER A 251 4.97 12.17 21.21
N THR A 252 4.12 11.19 20.87
CA THR A 252 2.87 10.91 21.62
C THR A 252 2.73 9.47 22.08
N GLY A 253 3.54 8.54 21.58
CA GLY A 253 3.39 7.11 21.81
C GLY A 253 2.14 6.49 21.14
N ARG A 254 1.44 7.24 20.26
CA ARG A 254 0.22 6.77 19.60
C ARG A 254 0.53 6.13 18.26
N GLN A 255 -0.26 5.11 17.92
CA GLN A 255 -0.19 4.46 16.61
C GLN A 255 -0.66 5.40 15.51
N VAL A 256 0.11 5.44 14.41
CA VAL A 256 -0.22 6.13 13.15
C VAL A 256 -0.23 5.11 12.04
N PHE A 257 -1.24 5.18 11.18
CA PHE A 257 -1.44 4.24 10.09
C PHE A 257 -1.34 4.96 8.75
N PHE A 258 -0.74 4.29 7.76
CA PHE A 258 -0.68 4.75 6.38
C PHE A 258 -1.21 3.69 5.42
N TYR A 259 -0.83 2.43 5.60
CA TYR A 259 -1.22 1.30 4.74
C TYR A 259 -0.98 1.57 3.24
N LYS A 260 0.11 2.29 2.90
CA LYS A 260 0.37 2.78 1.53
C LYS A 260 0.23 1.68 0.50
N ARG A 261 1.02 0.58 0.64
CA ARG A 261 1.03 -0.48 -0.36
C ARG A 261 -0.22 -1.35 -0.33
N ALA A 262 -0.90 -1.50 0.80
CA ALA A 262 -2.18 -2.19 0.86
C ALA A 262 -3.28 -1.41 0.12
N GLN A 263 -3.30 -0.09 0.25
CA GLN A 263 -4.26 0.76 -0.43
C GLN A 263 -3.98 0.88 -1.94
N ILE A 264 -2.69 0.99 -2.34
CA ILE A 264 -2.34 1.01 -3.78
C ILE A 264 -2.67 -0.33 -4.44
N ALA A 265 -2.42 -1.47 -3.80
CA ALA A 265 -2.79 -2.78 -4.34
C ALA A 265 -4.31 -2.91 -4.60
N VAL A 266 -5.14 -2.33 -3.74
CA VAL A 266 -6.60 -2.30 -3.95
C VAL A 266 -6.96 -1.40 -5.13
N ALA A 267 -6.34 -0.23 -5.26
CA ALA A 267 -6.58 0.70 -6.35
C ALA A 267 -6.11 0.14 -7.70
N ASP A 268 -4.94 -0.50 -7.72
CA ASP A 268 -4.39 -1.12 -8.92
C ASP A 268 -5.19 -2.35 -9.36
N LEU A 269 -5.68 -3.17 -8.41
CA LEU A 269 -6.66 -4.22 -8.72
C LEU A 269 -7.94 -3.64 -9.32
N TRP A 270 -8.50 -2.59 -8.72
CA TRP A 270 -9.71 -1.94 -9.23
C TRP A 270 -9.54 -1.44 -10.66
N ALA A 271 -8.39 -0.83 -10.95
CA ALA A 271 -8.06 -0.34 -12.28
C ALA A 271 -7.76 -1.46 -13.28
N ALA A 272 -6.96 -2.48 -12.89
CA ALA A 272 -6.59 -3.60 -13.75
C ALA A 272 -7.82 -4.42 -14.22
N PHE A 273 -8.90 -4.42 -13.43
CA PHE A 273 -10.17 -5.03 -13.79
C PHE A 273 -11.18 -4.02 -14.39
N ASN A 274 -10.73 -2.83 -14.82
CA ASN A 274 -11.58 -1.80 -15.42
C ASN A 274 -12.82 -1.49 -14.57
N HIS A 275 -12.65 -1.42 -13.23
CA HIS A 275 -13.69 -1.14 -12.26
C HIS A 275 -14.82 -2.18 -12.21
N SER A 276 -14.56 -3.36 -12.79
CA SER A 276 -15.55 -4.45 -12.95
C SER A 276 -15.20 -5.63 -12.04
N SER A 277 -16.12 -6.60 -11.95
CA SER A 277 -15.90 -7.85 -11.20
C SER A 277 -14.61 -8.55 -11.67
N PRO A 278 -13.81 -9.06 -10.73
CA PRO A 278 -14.05 -9.24 -9.27
C PRO A 278 -13.70 -8.03 -8.39
N CYS A 279 -13.29 -6.91 -8.95
CA CYS A 279 -12.82 -5.72 -8.23
C CYS A 279 -13.76 -4.50 -8.41
N ASP A 280 -15.06 -4.73 -8.58
CA ASP A 280 -16.11 -3.72 -8.66
C ASP A 280 -16.50 -3.16 -7.28
N PHE A 281 -15.53 -2.56 -6.59
CA PHE A 281 -15.69 -2.06 -5.23
C PHE A 281 -16.75 -0.96 -5.12
N THR A 282 -17.62 -1.06 -4.11
CA THR A 282 -18.69 -0.08 -3.86
C THR A 282 -18.23 1.12 -3.03
N ASP A 283 -17.06 1.01 -2.40
CA ASP A 283 -16.50 1.99 -1.46
C ASP A 283 -15.08 2.43 -1.82
N ILE A 284 -14.71 2.40 -3.10
CA ILE A 284 -13.35 2.84 -3.53
C ILE A 284 -13.02 4.26 -3.08
N SER A 285 -14.03 5.11 -2.92
CA SER A 285 -13.88 6.47 -2.40
C SER A 285 -13.46 6.54 -0.93
N SER A 286 -13.49 5.43 -0.19
CA SER A 286 -12.98 5.35 1.17
C SER A 286 -11.45 5.28 1.23
N ILE A 287 -10.80 4.78 0.18
CA ILE A 287 -9.34 4.68 0.07
C ILE A 287 -8.71 6.08 0.12
N THR A 288 -7.65 6.24 0.90
CA THR A 288 -6.87 7.48 0.99
C THR A 288 -5.76 7.53 -0.06
N THR A 289 -5.05 8.65 -0.16
CA THR A 289 -3.83 8.77 -0.98
C THR A 289 -2.73 7.82 -0.48
N PHE A 290 -1.83 7.44 -1.39
CA PHE A 290 -0.71 6.52 -1.12
C PHE A 290 0.54 7.30 -0.71
N ALA A 291 0.62 7.71 0.57
CA ALA A 291 1.65 8.61 1.10
C ALA A 291 3.06 8.04 0.92
N ASP A 292 3.67 8.31 -0.24
CA ASP A 292 5.04 7.97 -0.65
C ASP A 292 5.96 9.22 -0.58
N TYR A 293 7.05 9.21 -1.37
CA TYR A 293 7.97 10.36 -1.47
C TYR A 293 7.65 11.30 -2.64
N ARG A 294 6.93 10.86 -3.68
CA ARG A 294 6.69 11.64 -4.91
C ARG A 294 5.63 12.73 -4.69
N ILE A 295 4.50 12.40 -4.10
CA ILE A 295 3.44 13.38 -3.87
C ILE A 295 3.88 14.51 -2.95
N PRO A 296 4.51 14.28 -1.77
CA PRO A 296 4.99 15.40 -0.95
C PRO A 296 6.10 16.21 -1.63
N GLN A 297 6.92 15.63 -2.52
CA GLN A 297 7.88 16.34 -3.35
C GLN A 297 7.16 17.37 -4.24
N LEU A 298 6.10 16.93 -4.95
CA LEU A 298 5.27 17.81 -5.79
C LEU A 298 4.58 18.89 -4.95
N LEU A 299 3.95 18.52 -3.84
CA LEU A 299 3.24 19.46 -2.97
C LEU A 299 4.18 20.53 -2.39
N ARG A 300 5.44 20.15 -2.06
CA ARG A 300 6.50 21.09 -1.66
C ARG A 300 6.89 22.01 -2.80
N GLN A 301 7.04 21.50 -4.02
CA GLN A 301 7.35 22.30 -5.21
C GLN A 301 6.27 23.33 -5.49
N LEU A 302 5.01 22.94 -5.38
CA LEU A 302 3.83 23.80 -5.55
C LEU A 302 3.55 24.71 -4.35
N LYS A 303 4.35 24.63 -3.27
CA LYS A 303 4.20 25.37 -2.03
C LYS A 303 2.89 25.11 -1.28
N VAL A 304 2.19 24.03 -1.59
CA VAL A 304 1.01 23.56 -0.83
C VAL A 304 1.44 23.09 0.56
N ILE A 305 2.63 22.47 0.65
CA ILE A 305 3.31 22.20 1.90
C ILE A 305 4.65 22.91 1.94
N SER A 306 5.09 23.28 3.13
CA SER A 306 6.43 23.84 3.38
C SER A 306 7.08 23.13 4.56
N TYR A 307 8.40 23.04 4.53
CA TYR A 307 9.18 22.39 5.56
C TYR A 307 9.91 23.43 6.43
N SER A 308 10.15 23.10 7.70
CA SER A 308 11.03 23.88 8.57
C SER A 308 12.41 24.02 7.92
N LYS A 309 13.17 25.06 8.31
CA LYS A 309 14.52 25.30 7.76
C LYS A 309 15.43 24.08 7.92
N THR A 310 15.37 23.39 9.06
CA THR A 310 16.16 22.21 9.36
C THR A 310 15.78 21.03 8.48
N LEU A 311 14.49 20.74 8.33
CA LEU A 311 14.00 19.66 7.49
C LEU A 311 14.28 19.95 6.00
N SER A 312 14.04 21.18 5.53
CA SER A 312 14.38 21.60 4.16
C SER A 312 15.86 21.35 3.85
N HIS A 313 16.76 21.79 4.76
CA HIS A 313 18.19 21.61 4.58
C HIS A 313 18.57 20.11 4.49
N LYS A 314 18.08 19.27 5.41
CA LYS A 314 18.33 17.83 5.35
C LYS A 314 17.94 17.22 3.99
N ILE A 315 16.75 17.52 3.50
CA ILE A 315 16.23 16.96 2.24
C ILE A 315 17.02 17.51 1.04
N ASP A 316 17.32 18.81 1.01
CA ASP A 316 18.02 19.44 -0.09
C ASP A 316 19.48 18.97 -0.18
N GLU A 317 20.10 18.61 0.96
CA GLU A 317 21.42 17.95 1.00
C GLU A 317 21.33 16.42 0.73
N GLY A 318 20.14 15.85 0.62
CA GLY A 318 19.96 14.42 0.36
C GLY A 318 20.21 13.53 1.59
N VAL A 319 20.14 14.10 2.79
CA VAL A 319 20.25 13.36 4.05
C VAL A 319 19.04 12.42 4.20
N GLU A 320 19.33 11.17 4.50
CA GLU A 320 18.31 10.13 4.75
C GLU A 320 17.64 10.39 6.10
N LEU A 321 16.31 10.36 6.14
CA LEU A 321 15.54 10.45 7.38
C LEU A 321 15.38 9.05 7.97
N GLU A 322 15.29 8.98 9.29
CA GLU A 322 15.01 7.73 9.99
C GLU A 322 13.55 7.32 9.82
N ALA A 323 13.31 6.04 9.52
CA ALA A 323 11.95 5.50 9.39
C ALA A 323 11.20 5.61 10.73
N GLY A 324 9.97 6.14 10.70
CA GLY A 324 9.17 6.41 11.89
C GLY A 324 9.57 7.68 12.66
N SER A 325 10.53 8.46 12.15
CA SER A 325 10.88 9.77 12.75
C SER A 325 9.71 10.76 12.67
N VAL A 326 9.73 11.76 13.55
CA VAL A 326 8.71 12.82 13.53
C VAL A 326 8.67 13.53 12.19
N GLU A 327 9.83 13.76 11.58
CA GLU A 327 9.98 14.44 10.29
C GLU A 327 9.31 13.63 9.16
N GLU A 328 9.57 12.33 9.07
CA GLU A 328 8.90 11.43 8.10
C GLU A 328 7.39 11.38 8.33
N LEU A 329 6.98 11.17 9.60
CA LEU A 329 5.57 11.11 9.99
C LEU A 329 4.80 12.35 9.57
N GLU A 330 5.36 13.55 9.83
CA GLU A 330 4.72 14.81 9.48
C GLU A 330 4.61 15.01 7.97
N ILE A 331 5.63 14.60 7.18
CA ILE A 331 5.58 14.67 5.71
C ILE A 331 4.45 13.79 5.19
N ARG A 332 4.42 12.53 5.59
CA ARG A 332 3.43 11.56 5.12
C ARG A 332 2.02 11.92 5.58
N ALA A 333 1.87 12.30 6.84
CA ALA A 333 0.57 12.70 7.39
C ALA A 333 0.02 13.98 6.72
N ALA A 334 0.89 14.97 6.45
CA ALA A 334 0.49 16.16 5.71
C ALA A 334 0.06 15.83 4.30
N THR A 335 0.72 14.88 3.62
CA THR A 335 0.32 14.41 2.28
C THR A 335 -1.10 13.84 2.30
N VAL A 336 -1.40 12.94 3.25
CA VAL A 336 -2.74 12.36 3.40
C VAL A 336 -3.80 13.44 3.61
N VAL A 337 -3.55 14.37 4.52
CA VAL A 337 -4.51 15.43 4.87
C VAL A 337 -4.70 16.43 3.73
N VAL A 338 -3.62 16.77 3.01
CA VAL A 338 -3.70 17.66 1.83
C VAL A 338 -4.54 17.03 0.73
N VAL A 339 -4.29 15.77 0.38
CA VAL A 339 -5.06 15.12 -0.71
C VAL A 339 -6.52 14.95 -0.33
N ASP A 340 -6.83 14.58 0.93
CA ASP A 340 -8.22 14.53 1.43
C ASP A 340 -8.92 15.89 1.27
N ARG A 341 -8.25 17.01 1.59
CA ARG A 341 -8.78 18.36 1.41
C ARG A 341 -8.90 18.75 -0.06
N LEU A 342 -7.91 18.43 -0.91
CA LEU A 342 -7.97 18.70 -2.35
C LEU A 342 -9.17 17.99 -2.98
N VAL A 343 -9.42 16.73 -2.62
CA VAL A 343 -10.60 15.98 -3.11
C VAL A 343 -11.89 16.68 -2.71
N ALA A 344 -12.01 17.09 -1.44
CA ALA A 344 -13.20 17.80 -0.96
C ALA A 344 -13.43 19.12 -1.72
N GLU A 345 -12.39 19.97 -1.83
CA GLU A 345 -12.49 21.26 -2.51
C GLU A 345 -12.76 21.12 -4.02
N VAL A 346 -12.18 20.11 -4.68
CA VAL A 346 -12.42 19.85 -6.12
C VAL A 346 -13.86 19.35 -6.35
N LYS A 347 -14.43 18.57 -5.43
CA LYS A 347 -15.84 18.18 -5.45
C LYS A 347 -16.76 19.37 -5.27
N ASP A 348 -16.47 20.25 -4.31
CA ASP A 348 -17.24 21.48 -4.10
C ASP A 348 -17.21 22.41 -5.33
N LEU A 349 -16.22 22.24 -6.21
CA LEU A 349 -16.09 22.93 -7.49
C LEU A 349 -16.74 22.17 -8.68
N GLY A 350 -17.52 21.12 -8.40
CA GLY A 350 -18.36 20.43 -9.39
C GLY A 350 -17.72 19.17 -10.01
N ARG A 351 -16.67 18.60 -9.40
CA ARG A 351 -16.04 17.35 -9.85
C ARG A 351 -16.38 16.21 -8.87
N ASP A 352 -17.65 15.86 -8.76
CA ASP A 352 -18.18 14.88 -7.80
C ASP A 352 -17.53 13.47 -7.91
N GLU A 353 -17.08 13.11 -9.11
CA GLU A 353 -16.42 11.84 -9.40
C GLU A 353 -15.01 11.71 -8.82
N MET A 354 -14.38 12.81 -8.38
CA MET A 354 -13.01 12.80 -7.89
C MET A 354 -12.89 11.95 -6.61
N THR A 355 -11.93 11.05 -6.59
CA THR A 355 -11.57 10.24 -5.43
C THR A 355 -10.14 10.52 -5.00
N ALA A 356 -9.73 10.08 -3.80
CA ALA A 356 -8.34 10.19 -3.39
C ALA A 356 -7.42 9.31 -4.26
N VAL A 357 -7.91 8.20 -4.79
CA VAL A 357 -7.20 7.34 -5.75
C VAL A 357 -6.91 8.10 -7.06
N SER A 358 -7.94 8.66 -7.68
CA SER A 358 -7.76 9.41 -8.94
C SER A 358 -6.93 10.69 -8.75
N MET A 359 -7.07 11.36 -7.60
CA MET A 359 -6.24 12.50 -7.24
C MET A 359 -4.76 12.08 -7.07
N ASP A 360 -4.51 10.96 -6.41
CA ASP A 360 -3.16 10.41 -6.22
C ASP A 360 -2.47 10.17 -7.56
N TRP A 361 -3.10 9.45 -8.48
CA TRP A 361 -2.55 9.20 -9.82
C TRP A 361 -2.27 10.49 -10.59
N CYS A 362 -3.17 11.49 -10.52
CA CYS A 362 -2.97 12.79 -11.14
C CYS A 362 -1.73 13.50 -10.59
N LEU A 363 -1.57 13.53 -9.27
CA LEU A 363 -0.44 14.17 -8.60
C LEU A 363 0.86 13.41 -8.88
N TRP A 364 0.82 12.09 -8.85
CA TRP A 364 1.97 11.25 -9.13
C TRP A 364 2.48 11.45 -10.57
N GLN A 365 1.60 11.37 -11.57
CA GLN A 365 1.94 11.61 -12.99
C GLN A 365 2.50 13.01 -13.20
N THR A 366 1.90 14.02 -12.54
CA THR A 366 2.41 15.40 -12.58
C THR A 366 3.82 15.49 -11.99
N GLY A 367 4.07 14.84 -10.86
CA GLY A 367 5.37 14.78 -10.21
C GLY A 367 6.43 14.09 -11.06
N GLU A 368 6.09 12.94 -11.67
CA GLU A 368 6.98 12.20 -12.60
C GLU A 368 7.35 13.05 -13.83
N LYS A 369 6.38 13.73 -14.41
CA LYS A 369 6.64 14.64 -15.53
C LYS A 369 7.61 15.74 -15.15
N MET A 370 7.37 16.41 -14.03
CA MET A 370 8.26 17.49 -13.54
C MET A 370 9.66 16.98 -13.19
N GLU A 371 9.78 15.75 -12.66
CA GLU A 371 11.08 15.13 -12.39
C GLU A 371 11.86 14.90 -13.69
N LYS A 372 11.21 14.34 -14.72
CA LYS A 372 11.82 14.10 -16.05
C LYS A 372 12.24 15.41 -16.73
N GLU A 373 11.52 16.49 -16.51
CA GLU A 373 11.84 17.83 -17.00
C GLU A 373 12.95 18.53 -16.18
N GLY A 374 13.36 17.96 -15.03
CA GLY A 374 14.46 18.45 -14.20
C GLY A 374 14.15 19.70 -13.39
N GLY A 375 12.87 20.03 -13.19
CA GLY A 375 12.39 21.27 -12.53
C GLY A 375 11.89 21.12 -11.09
N ILE A 376 11.98 19.94 -10.48
CA ILE A 376 11.42 19.66 -9.17
C ILE A 376 12.49 19.58 -8.06
N LYS A 377 12.16 20.01 -6.84
CA LYS A 377 13.00 19.87 -5.65
C LYS A 377 13.22 18.39 -5.31
N ARG A 378 14.31 18.08 -4.58
CA ARG A 378 14.55 16.72 -4.10
C ARG A 378 13.44 16.22 -3.20
N HIS A 379 13.10 14.93 -3.31
CA HIS A 379 12.21 14.24 -2.36
C HIS A 379 12.97 13.85 -1.08
N HIS A 380 12.25 13.62 0.01
CA HIS A 380 12.82 13.00 1.21
C HIS A 380 13.17 11.54 0.94
N LYS A 381 14.20 11.04 1.61
CA LYS A 381 14.66 9.65 1.50
C LYS A 381 14.52 8.97 2.84
N VAL A 382 13.85 7.82 2.85
CA VAL A 382 13.73 6.94 4.02
C VAL A 382 13.94 5.51 3.56
N LYS A 383 14.89 4.80 4.15
CA LYS A 383 15.07 3.38 3.86
C LYS A 383 13.99 2.58 4.58
N THR A 384 12.99 2.15 3.83
CA THR A 384 11.82 1.42 4.34
C THR A 384 11.28 0.45 3.30
N ILE A 385 10.56 -0.59 3.77
CA ILE A 385 9.82 -1.51 2.90
C ILE A 385 8.42 -1.00 2.57
N PHE A 386 8.00 0.13 3.10
CA PHE A 386 6.60 0.56 3.00
C PHE A 386 6.32 1.50 1.82
N TYR A 387 7.36 2.17 1.26
CA TYR A 387 7.18 3.07 0.10
C TYR A 387 8.48 3.43 -0.62
#